data_868e1a064f8a5b2a04ac41847901f939
#
_entry.id   868e1a064f8a5b2a04ac41847901f939
#
_cell.length_a   1.000
_cell.length_b   1.000
_cell.length_c   1.000
_cell.angle_alpha   90.00
_cell.angle_beta   90.00
_cell.angle_gamma   90.00
#
_symmetry.space_group_name_H-M   'P 1'
#
loop_
_entity.id
_entity.type
_entity.pdbx_description
1 polymer ?
#
loop_
_entity_poly.entity_id
_entity_poly.type
_entity_poly.pdbx_seq_one_letter_code
_entity_poly.pdbx_strand_id
1 'polypeptide(L)'
;KDDDKWNPAIPGVADLKGNFILSNCNATTVKIANSQINTIKICMNNPTEDCYISTKRNSNLEQLDISGSTGKLRQIEAYKNKFRDETSLVADNLGEKVLIDWLFNIENNLYTFSTLPKHPVTGAIIKTGYKDQWLAAGGLPIGEYNEKEKIYEIKIGDDIDLSQEYDIDGKMTVYTWKNEDGETIVPSSATADGWFCFETDDFAGKTFRCELRNESYPLLALNTVWVKVVKEYSGTGIRNVDQEVVKVGPNPAENTLNIYTSGVKAVRIYSLTGLCVKNVSDVTNAIDISELAAGLYTVKVLTSNGEKVAKIIKK
;
A
#
# COMPACT_ATOMS: atom_id res chain seq x y z
N LYS A 1 -23.92 22.28 7.01
CA LYS A 1 -25.13 21.86 7.73
C LYS A 1 -24.93 20.44 8.13
N ASP A 2 -24.95 20.19 9.45
CA ASP A 2 -24.62 18.93 10.11
C ASP A 2 -25.53 17.77 9.66
N ASP A 3 -25.16 17.07 8.61
CA ASP A 3 -25.68 15.74 8.30
C ASP A 3 -25.07 14.64 9.19
N ASP A 4 -24.27 15.02 10.18
CA ASP A 4 -23.64 14.10 11.14
C ASP A 4 -24.55 13.66 12.30
N LYS A 5 -25.77 14.16 12.34
CA LYS A 5 -26.78 13.64 13.28
C LYS A 5 -27.51 12.44 12.69
N TRP A 6 -26.77 11.37 12.46
CA TRP A 6 -27.39 10.09 12.19
C TRP A 6 -28.02 9.55 13.48
N ASN A 7 -29.32 9.29 13.42
CA ASN A 7 -30.05 8.69 14.54
C ASN A 7 -29.66 7.20 14.66
N PRO A 8 -29.00 6.75 15.74
CA PRO A 8 -28.53 5.37 15.88
C PRO A 8 -29.62 4.35 16.18
N ALA A 9 -30.88 4.73 16.15
CA ALA A 9 -31.95 3.91 16.68
C ALA A 9 -32.76 3.19 15.61
N ILE A 10 -32.13 2.34 14.79
CA ILE A 10 -32.78 1.13 14.30
C ILE A 10 -32.07 -0.04 14.98
N PRO A 11 -32.63 -0.60 16.06
CA PRO A 11 -32.12 -1.82 16.65
C PRO A 11 -32.20 -2.94 15.64
N GLY A 12 -31.06 -3.58 15.30
CA GLY A 12 -31.01 -4.75 14.45
C GLY A 12 -30.15 -4.65 13.18
N VAL A 13 -29.69 -3.47 12.76
CA VAL A 13 -28.84 -3.33 11.55
C VAL A 13 -27.34 -3.43 11.87
N ALA A 14 -26.93 -3.25 13.10
CA ALA A 14 -25.53 -3.27 13.53
C ALA A 14 -24.86 -4.67 13.46
N ASP A 15 -25.61 -5.74 13.29
CA ASP A 15 -25.10 -7.12 13.31
C ASP A 15 -24.94 -7.76 11.93
N LEU A 16 -25.12 -7.02 10.83
CA LEU A 16 -24.82 -7.55 9.48
C LEU A 16 -23.30 -7.74 9.35
N LYS A 17 -22.89 -8.99 9.16
CA LYS A 17 -21.49 -9.43 9.02
C LYS A 17 -21.30 -10.24 7.75
N GLY A 18 -20.05 -10.36 7.31
CA GLY A 18 -19.69 -11.21 6.17
C GLY A 18 -19.93 -10.51 4.83
N ASN A 19 -20.52 -11.21 3.88
CA ASN A 19 -20.66 -10.75 2.51
C ASN A 19 -22.12 -10.37 2.21
N PHE A 20 -22.31 -9.25 1.53
CA PHE A 20 -23.62 -8.80 1.05
C PHE A 20 -23.63 -8.77 -0.47
N ILE A 21 -24.63 -9.40 -1.09
CA ILE A 21 -24.78 -9.43 -2.55
C ILE A 21 -26.18 -8.94 -2.93
N LEU A 22 -26.24 -7.93 -3.78
CA LEU A 22 -27.46 -7.39 -4.36
C LEU A 22 -27.34 -7.42 -5.89
N SER A 23 -27.94 -8.43 -6.51
CA SER A 23 -27.94 -8.59 -7.97
C SER A 23 -29.20 -7.99 -8.57
N ASN A 24 -29.09 -7.47 -9.83
CA ASN A 24 -30.22 -6.94 -10.62
C ASN A 24 -31.05 -5.88 -9.87
N CYS A 25 -30.35 -4.93 -9.23
CA CYS A 25 -31.00 -3.89 -8.44
C CYS A 25 -31.56 -2.77 -9.33
N ASN A 26 -32.88 -2.62 -9.34
CA ASN A 26 -33.57 -1.53 -10.04
C ASN A 26 -33.88 -0.32 -9.12
N ALA A 27 -33.41 -0.33 -7.89
CA ALA A 27 -33.57 0.81 -6.98
C ALA A 27 -32.76 2.01 -7.47
N THR A 28 -33.23 3.21 -7.15
CA THR A 28 -32.46 4.45 -7.37
C THR A 28 -31.37 4.66 -6.33
N THR A 29 -31.50 4.02 -5.18
CA THR A 29 -30.60 4.21 -4.05
C THR A 29 -30.33 2.92 -3.32
N VAL A 30 -29.06 2.62 -3.07
CA VAL A 30 -28.62 1.58 -2.14
C VAL A 30 -27.72 2.22 -1.08
N LYS A 31 -28.14 2.13 0.19
CA LYS A 31 -27.36 2.64 1.34
C LYS A 31 -27.09 1.52 2.33
N ILE A 32 -25.81 1.26 2.60
CA ILE A 32 -25.33 0.32 3.60
C ILE A 32 -24.30 1.05 4.45
N ALA A 33 -24.61 1.31 5.70
CA ALA A 33 -23.74 2.09 6.57
C ALA A 33 -23.70 1.51 7.98
N ASN A 34 -22.59 1.75 8.70
CA ASN A 34 -22.39 1.35 10.10
C ASN A 34 -22.62 -0.15 10.34
N SER A 35 -22.25 -0.98 9.37
CA SER A 35 -22.31 -2.44 9.44
C SER A 35 -20.92 -3.04 9.69
N GLN A 36 -20.90 -4.34 9.97
CA GLN A 36 -19.67 -5.14 10.08
C GLN A 36 -19.46 -6.03 8.85
N ILE A 37 -20.01 -5.64 7.71
CA ILE A 37 -19.88 -6.35 6.45
C ILE A 37 -18.43 -6.18 5.94
N ASN A 38 -17.87 -7.28 5.43
CA ASN A 38 -16.50 -7.30 4.88
C ASN A 38 -16.49 -7.01 3.37
N THR A 39 -17.45 -7.56 2.62
CA THR A 39 -17.56 -7.35 1.19
C THR A 39 -18.99 -7.01 0.78
N ILE A 40 -19.13 -6.10 -0.18
CA ILE A 40 -20.42 -5.72 -0.75
C ILE A 40 -20.32 -5.86 -2.27
N LYS A 41 -21.25 -6.60 -2.86
CA LYS A 41 -21.46 -6.63 -4.30
C LYS A 41 -22.83 -6.02 -4.63
N ILE A 42 -22.86 -4.99 -5.48
CA ILE A 42 -24.09 -4.32 -5.90
C ILE A 42 -24.08 -4.17 -7.42
N CYS A 43 -25.02 -4.78 -8.09
CA CYS A 43 -25.23 -4.64 -9.53
C CYS A 43 -26.47 -3.75 -9.77
N MET A 44 -26.24 -2.48 -10.11
CA MET A 44 -27.29 -1.47 -10.36
C MET A 44 -27.77 -1.55 -11.80
N ASN A 45 -29.06 -1.84 -12.03
CA ASN A 45 -29.61 -2.09 -13.37
C ASN A 45 -30.81 -1.21 -13.75
N ASN A 46 -31.11 -0.16 -12.97
CA ASN A 46 -32.19 0.77 -13.31
C ASN A 46 -31.83 1.53 -14.61
N PRO A 47 -32.59 1.34 -15.72
CA PRO A 47 -32.25 1.90 -17.01
C PRO A 47 -32.73 3.34 -17.23
N THR A 48 -33.64 3.81 -16.38
CA THR A 48 -34.38 5.06 -16.57
C THR A 48 -34.04 6.13 -15.58
N GLU A 49 -33.92 5.76 -14.30
CA GLU A 49 -33.66 6.69 -13.21
C GLU A 49 -32.16 6.75 -12.87
N ASP A 50 -31.67 7.93 -12.52
CA ASP A 50 -30.34 8.08 -11.98
C ASP A 50 -30.25 7.41 -10.59
N CYS A 51 -29.19 6.66 -10.36
CA CYS A 51 -29.04 5.91 -9.14
C CYS A 51 -27.67 6.14 -8.47
N TYR A 52 -27.63 5.86 -7.18
CA TYR A 52 -26.43 6.00 -6.39
C TYR A 52 -26.24 4.90 -5.35
N ILE A 53 -24.97 4.64 -5.01
CA ILE A 53 -24.53 3.70 -4.00
C ILE A 53 -23.87 4.50 -2.87
N SER A 54 -24.24 4.20 -1.63
CA SER A 54 -23.57 4.72 -0.45
C SER A 54 -23.22 3.57 0.49
N THR A 55 -21.92 3.25 0.62
CA THR A 55 -21.39 2.21 1.51
C THR A 55 -20.48 2.81 2.58
N LYS A 56 -20.81 3.96 3.08
CA LYS A 56 -19.99 4.73 4.00
C LYS A 56 -19.99 4.21 5.44
N ARG A 57 -18.86 4.39 6.16
CA ARG A 57 -18.75 4.11 7.61
C ARG A 57 -18.96 2.62 7.96
N ASN A 58 -18.46 1.71 7.16
CA ASN A 58 -18.46 0.29 7.47
C ASN A 58 -17.05 -0.11 7.92
N SER A 59 -16.83 -0.21 9.21
CA SER A 59 -15.50 -0.37 9.81
C SER A 59 -14.76 -1.64 9.41
N ASN A 60 -15.43 -2.59 8.79
CA ASN A 60 -14.85 -3.85 8.30
C ASN A 60 -14.92 -4.01 6.78
N LEU A 61 -15.50 -3.05 6.05
CA LEU A 61 -15.67 -3.16 4.61
C LEU A 61 -14.33 -2.97 3.89
N GLU A 62 -13.86 -4.02 3.29
CA GLU A 62 -12.60 -4.10 2.55
C GLU A 62 -12.81 -4.10 1.03
N GLN A 63 -14.02 -4.45 0.56
CA GLN A 63 -14.31 -4.52 -0.87
C GLN A 63 -15.73 -4.06 -1.21
N LEU A 64 -15.83 -3.21 -2.23
CA LEU A 64 -17.06 -2.89 -2.95
C LEU A 64 -16.93 -3.35 -4.40
N ASP A 65 -17.77 -4.28 -4.84
CA ASP A 65 -17.85 -4.77 -6.22
C ASP A 65 -19.15 -4.22 -6.87
N ILE A 66 -18.97 -3.39 -7.91
CA ILE A 66 -20.06 -2.85 -8.73
C ILE A 66 -20.11 -3.47 -10.13
N SER A 67 -19.33 -4.53 -10.35
CA SER A 67 -19.20 -5.17 -11.66
C SER A 67 -20.52 -5.66 -12.20
N GLY A 68 -20.67 -5.51 -13.52
CA GLY A 68 -21.91 -5.88 -14.24
C GLY A 68 -23.06 -4.89 -14.05
N SER A 69 -22.86 -3.75 -13.40
CA SER A 69 -23.86 -2.68 -13.35
C SER A 69 -24.11 -2.12 -14.75
N THR A 70 -25.38 -2.02 -15.17
CA THR A 70 -25.80 -1.54 -16.49
C THR A 70 -26.74 -0.34 -16.42
N GLY A 71 -27.21 0.01 -15.24
CA GLY A 71 -28.12 1.13 -14.98
C GLY A 71 -27.42 2.49 -14.99
N LYS A 72 -28.18 3.55 -14.76
CA LYS A 72 -27.68 4.92 -14.71
C LYS A 72 -26.98 5.25 -13.39
N LEU A 73 -25.92 4.52 -13.03
CA LEU A 73 -25.16 4.77 -11.82
C LEU A 73 -24.36 6.09 -11.96
N ARG A 74 -24.67 7.08 -11.12
CA ARG A 74 -24.13 8.44 -11.17
C ARG A 74 -23.22 8.77 -10.00
N GLN A 75 -23.42 8.10 -8.86
CA GLN A 75 -22.74 8.46 -7.62
C GLN A 75 -22.33 7.24 -6.83
N ILE A 76 -21.11 7.29 -6.28
CA ILE A 76 -20.59 6.35 -5.30
C ILE A 76 -20.01 7.12 -4.12
N GLU A 77 -20.55 6.86 -2.92
CA GLU A 77 -20.00 7.28 -1.65
C GLU A 77 -19.49 6.05 -0.88
N ALA A 78 -18.18 5.87 -0.84
CA ALA A 78 -17.56 4.72 -0.20
C ALA A 78 -16.44 5.14 0.78
N TYR A 79 -16.70 6.22 1.53
CA TYR A 79 -15.75 6.78 2.48
C TYR A 79 -15.85 6.18 3.89
N LYS A 80 -14.78 6.25 4.66
CA LYS A 80 -14.67 5.69 6.02
C LYS A 80 -14.92 4.17 6.05
N ASN A 81 -14.22 3.45 5.17
CA ASN A 81 -14.15 1.99 5.12
C ASN A 81 -12.69 1.53 5.29
N LYS A 82 -12.36 0.31 4.91
CA LYS A 82 -11.02 -0.27 4.95
C LYS A 82 -10.42 -0.52 3.56
N PHE A 83 -10.81 0.25 2.57
CA PHE A 83 -10.27 0.12 1.23
C PHE A 83 -8.81 0.52 1.20
N ARG A 84 -7.94 -0.27 0.58
CA ARG A 84 -6.49 -0.10 0.65
C ARG A 84 -5.74 -0.27 -0.66
N ASP A 85 -6.31 -0.98 -1.63
CA ASP A 85 -5.66 -1.35 -2.87
C ASP A 85 -6.67 -1.53 -4.02
N GLU A 86 -6.18 -1.94 -5.16
CA GLU A 86 -6.96 -2.14 -6.39
C GLU A 86 -8.09 -3.17 -6.27
N THR A 87 -7.98 -4.11 -5.31
CA THR A 87 -9.02 -5.12 -5.08
C THR A 87 -10.19 -4.59 -4.27
N SER A 88 -10.03 -3.44 -3.65
CA SER A 88 -11.03 -2.84 -2.77
C SER A 88 -12.21 -2.24 -3.52
N LEU A 89 -12.01 -1.77 -4.77
CA LEU A 89 -13.09 -1.32 -5.65
C LEU A 89 -13.04 -2.09 -6.97
N VAL A 90 -13.98 -3.02 -7.15
CA VAL A 90 -14.08 -3.85 -8.36
C VAL A 90 -15.19 -3.31 -9.25
N ALA A 91 -14.88 -3.04 -10.52
CA ALA A 91 -15.77 -2.34 -11.46
C ALA A 91 -15.68 -2.89 -12.89
N ASP A 92 -15.68 -4.21 -13.01
CA ASP A 92 -15.58 -4.88 -14.30
C ASP A 92 -16.89 -4.91 -15.06
N ASN A 93 -16.83 -4.90 -16.40
CA ASN A 93 -17.99 -5.08 -17.27
C ASN A 93 -19.14 -4.09 -16.99
N LEU A 94 -18.81 -2.84 -16.76
CA LEU A 94 -19.79 -1.78 -16.59
C LEU A 94 -20.50 -1.45 -17.92
N GLY A 95 -21.82 -1.27 -17.86
CA GLY A 95 -22.61 -0.88 -19.01
C GLY A 95 -22.44 0.61 -19.37
N GLU A 96 -22.79 0.98 -20.60
CA GLU A 96 -22.61 2.34 -21.16
C GLU A 96 -23.36 3.44 -20.38
N LYS A 97 -24.40 3.09 -19.60
CA LYS A 97 -25.17 4.06 -18.79
C LYS A 97 -24.53 4.36 -17.44
N VAL A 98 -23.51 3.59 -17.03
CA VAL A 98 -22.75 3.85 -15.81
C VAL A 98 -21.78 4.98 -16.10
N LEU A 99 -21.93 6.12 -15.43
CA LEU A 99 -21.07 7.28 -15.66
C LEU A 99 -20.29 7.71 -14.40
N ILE A 100 -20.87 7.57 -13.22
CA ILE A 100 -20.29 7.98 -11.91
C ILE A 100 -19.74 9.43 -11.98
N ASP A 101 -20.47 10.30 -12.64
CA ASP A 101 -20.07 11.66 -12.99
C ASP A 101 -20.55 12.73 -11.99
N TRP A 102 -21.41 12.37 -11.03
CA TRP A 102 -21.86 13.29 -10.00
C TRP A 102 -20.94 13.31 -8.78
N LEU A 103 -20.60 12.13 -8.26
CA LEU A 103 -19.72 12.01 -7.12
C LEU A 103 -19.06 10.63 -7.08
N PHE A 104 -17.74 10.64 -6.94
CA PHE A 104 -16.95 9.47 -6.59
C PHE A 104 -16.13 9.81 -5.35
N ASN A 105 -16.56 9.32 -4.17
CA ASN A 105 -15.94 9.64 -2.89
C ASN A 105 -15.44 8.37 -2.18
N ILE A 106 -14.11 8.28 -2.02
CA ILE A 106 -13.38 7.21 -1.33
C ILE A 106 -12.46 7.78 -0.23
N GLU A 107 -12.79 8.96 0.31
CA GLU A 107 -12.06 9.60 1.40
C GLU A 107 -12.02 8.74 2.68
N ASN A 108 -11.07 9.00 3.54
CA ASN A 108 -10.98 8.34 4.85
C ASN A 108 -11.00 6.79 4.77
N ASN A 109 -10.30 6.24 3.79
CA ASN A 109 -9.97 4.84 3.67
C ASN A 109 -8.48 4.61 4.02
N LEU A 110 -7.83 3.63 3.46
CA LEU A 110 -6.45 3.24 3.77
C LEU A 110 -5.54 3.29 2.53
N TYR A 111 -5.93 4.03 1.51
CA TYR A 111 -5.17 4.14 0.27
C TYR A 111 -3.89 4.96 0.43
N THR A 112 -2.89 4.59 -0.34
CA THR A 112 -1.69 5.39 -0.59
C THR A 112 -1.76 6.02 -1.98
N PHE A 113 -0.76 6.77 -2.43
CA PHE A 113 -0.75 7.30 -3.80
C PHE A 113 -0.74 6.17 -4.83
N SER A 114 0.09 5.14 -4.61
CA SER A 114 0.25 4.00 -5.53
C SER A 114 -0.97 3.08 -5.58
N THR A 115 -1.80 3.10 -4.54
CA THR A 115 -2.96 2.20 -4.43
C THR A 115 -4.31 2.89 -4.63
N LEU A 116 -4.35 4.23 -4.74
CA LEU A 116 -5.58 4.95 -5.08
C LEU A 116 -6.14 4.48 -6.43
N PRO A 117 -7.42 4.07 -6.49
CA PRO A 117 -8.01 3.64 -7.74
C PRO A 117 -8.17 4.82 -8.71
N LYS A 118 -8.05 4.55 -9.98
CA LYS A 118 -8.50 5.45 -11.03
C LYS A 118 -10.04 5.47 -11.07
N HIS A 119 -10.59 6.49 -11.70
CA HIS A 119 -12.04 6.58 -11.88
C HIS A 119 -12.56 5.36 -12.66
N PRO A 120 -13.52 4.60 -12.13
CA PRO A 120 -13.85 3.27 -12.66
C PRO A 120 -14.44 3.27 -14.08
N VAL A 121 -14.95 4.40 -14.56
CA VAL A 121 -15.49 4.51 -15.91
C VAL A 121 -14.49 5.12 -16.88
N THR A 122 -13.80 6.20 -16.48
CA THR A 122 -12.93 6.96 -17.38
C THR A 122 -11.48 6.49 -17.37
N GLY A 123 -11.07 5.72 -16.38
CA GLY A 123 -9.67 5.32 -16.16
C GLY A 123 -8.74 6.49 -15.78
N ALA A 124 -9.29 7.69 -15.59
CA ALA A 124 -8.50 8.87 -15.27
C ALA A 124 -8.19 8.94 -13.76
N ILE A 125 -7.12 9.67 -13.42
CA ILE A 125 -6.86 10.06 -12.04
C ILE A 125 -8.04 10.85 -11.48
N ILE A 126 -8.50 10.48 -10.29
CA ILE A 126 -9.58 11.19 -9.60
C ILE A 126 -9.06 12.53 -9.05
N LYS A 127 -9.85 13.58 -9.23
CA LYS A 127 -9.47 14.96 -8.85
C LYS A 127 -10.00 15.36 -7.47
N THR A 128 -11.00 14.67 -6.97
CA THR A 128 -11.66 14.96 -5.69
C THR A 128 -12.11 13.66 -5.03
N GLY A 129 -12.51 13.71 -3.77
CA GLY A 129 -13.09 12.54 -3.07
C GLY A 129 -12.07 11.48 -2.63
N TYR A 130 -10.80 11.84 -2.47
CA TYR A 130 -9.72 10.92 -2.07
C TYR A 130 -8.87 11.39 -0.89
N LYS A 131 -9.11 12.58 -0.37
CA LYS A 131 -8.32 13.16 0.73
C LYS A 131 -8.50 12.39 2.05
N ASP A 132 -7.69 12.75 3.03
CA ASP A 132 -7.78 12.26 4.41
C ASP A 132 -7.74 10.74 4.54
N GLN A 133 -6.82 10.05 3.82
CA GLN A 133 -6.64 8.61 3.97
C GLN A 133 -6.06 8.27 5.34
N TRP A 134 -6.71 7.32 6.05
CA TRP A 134 -6.37 6.94 7.42
C TRP A 134 -5.59 5.64 7.44
N LEU A 135 -4.31 5.73 7.20
CA LEU A 135 -3.44 4.56 7.27
C LEU A 135 -3.41 3.99 8.69
N ALA A 136 -3.38 2.67 8.79
CA ALA A 136 -3.21 1.98 10.06
C ALA A 136 -1.94 2.50 10.77
N ALA A 137 -1.96 2.50 12.09
CA ALA A 137 -0.87 3.01 12.92
C ALA A 137 -0.51 4.51 12.72
N GLY A 138 -1.38 5.29 12.03
CA GLY A 138 -1.18 6.73 11.85
C GLY A 138 -0.24 7.11 10.70
N GLY A 139 0.12 6.17 9.82
CA GLY A 139 0.95 6.42 8.64
C GLY A 139 1.38 5.16 7.92
N LEU A 140 2.15 5.34 6.83
CA LEU A 140 2.82 4.25 6.13
C LEU A 140 3.77 3.53 7.09
N PRO A 141 3.62 2.22 7.29
CA PRO A 141 4.50 1.50 8.20
C PRO A 141 5.91 1.39 7.60
N ILE A 142 6.91 1.79 8.36
CA ILE A 142 8.34 1.63 8.07
C ILE A 142 9.05 1.16 9.32
N GLY A 143 10.14 0.41 9.14
CA GLY A 143 10.89 -0.15 10.26
C GLY A 143 10.17 -1.31 10.97
N GLU A 144 10.62 -1.65 12.17
CA GLU A 144 10.13 -2.74 13.00
C GLU A 144 9.29 -2.21 14.15
N TYR A 145 8.10 -2.80 14.39
CA TYR A 145 7.27 -2.38 15.51
C TYR A 145 7.74 -2.98 16.83
N ASN A 146 8.10 -2.11 17.78
CA ASN A 146 8.46 -2.49 19.12
C ASN A 146 7.20 -2.61 20.00
N GLU A 147 6.76 -3.84 20.27
CA GLU A 147 5.57 -4.13 21.07
C GLU A 147 5.64 -3.59 22.51
N LYS A 148 6.84 -3.49 23.08
CA LYS A 148 7.06 -3.03 24.45
C LYS A 148 6.94 -1.51 24.54
N GLU A 149 7.59 -0.79 23.64
CA GLU A 149 7.63 0.67 23.64
C GLU A 149 6.48 1.29 22.82
N LYS A 150 5.73 0.46 22.08
CA LYS A 150 4.61 0.87 21.22
C LYS A 150 5.00 1.90 20.16
N ILE A 151 6.21 1.79 19.63
CA ILE A 151 6.76 2.66 18.59
C ILE A 151 7.42 1.81 17.50
N TYR A 152 7.49 2.34 16.30
CA TYR A 152 8.30 1.76 15.24
C TYR A 152 9.76 2.16 15.42
N GLU A 153 10.67 1.25 15.12
CA GLU A 153 12.13 1.44 15.21
C GLU A 153 12.77 1.19 13.85
N ILE A 154 13.80 1.97 13.54
CA ILE A 154 14.70 1.77 12.40
C ILE A 154 16.12 1.71 12.97
N LYS A 155 16.86 0.69 12.62
CA LYS A 155 18.27 0.59 13.01
C LYS A 155 19.13 1.51 12.15
N ILE A 156 20.15 2.11 12.73
CA ILE A 156 21.18 2.86 12.01
C ILE A 156 21.76 1.99 10.89
N GLY A 157 21.77 2.52 9.66
CA GLY A 157 22.25 1.82 8.47
C GLY A 157 21.22 0.96 7.76
N ASP A 158 19.99 0.83 8.28
CA ASP A 158 18.91 0.13 7.56
C ASP A 158 18.33 1.01 6.45
N ASP A 159 18.03 0.37 5.32
CA ASP A 159 17.36 1.01 4.20
C ASP A 159 15.85 1.19 4.48
N ILE A 160 15.34 2.37 4.13
CA ILE A 160 13.92 2.71 4.13
C ILE A 160 13.47 2.82 2.68
N ASP A 161 12.58 1.94 2.26
CA ASP A 161 12.06 1.89 0.88
C ASP A 161 10.66 2.50 0.81
N LEU A 162 10.54 3.68 0.22
CA LEU A 162 9.28 4.34 -0.13
C LEU A 162 9.10 4.45 -1.66
N SER A 163 9.87 3.69 -2.44
CA SER A 163 9.91 3.79 -3.91
C SER A 163 8.59 3.43 -4.59
N GLN A 164 7.73 2.66 -3.94
CA GLN A 164 6.39 2.36 -4.46
C GLN A 164 5.52 3.61 -4.60
N GLU A 165 5.80 4.64 -3.80
CA GLU A 165 5.08 5.91 -3.82
C GLU A 165 5.77 6.98 -4.68
N TYR A 166 6.84 6.63 -5.43
CA TYR A 166 7.69 7.60 -6.13
C TYR A 166 7.05 8.16 -7.39
N ASP A 167 6.78 7.31 -8.37
CA ASP A 167 6.20 7.72 -9.66
C ASP A 167 4.72 7.38 -9.70
N ILE A 168 3.89 8.41 -9.68
CA ILE A 168 2.45 8.28 -9.73
C ILE A 168 1.94 8.95 -11.02
N ASP A 169 1.72 8.13 -12.02
CA ASP A 169 1.22 8.58 -13.34
C ASP A 169 2.13 9.65 -13.97
N GLY A 170 3.44 9.45 -13.89
CA GLY A 170 4.47 10.34 -14.43
C GLY A 170 4.77 11.58 -13.56
N LYS A 171 4.24 11.64 -12.33
CA LYS A 171 4.54 12.68 -11.36
C LYS A 171 5.34 12.12 -10.18
N MET A 172 6.49 12.73 -9.93
CA MET A 172 7.39 12.30 -8.86
C MET A 172 6.91 12.79 -7.50
N THR A 173 6.97 11.91 -6.51
CA THR A 173 6.65 12.25 -5.12
C THR A 173 7.79 13.03 -4.48
N VAL A 174 7.42 14.07 -3.74
CA VAL A 174 8.34 14.84 -2.89
C VAL A 174 8.30 14.27 -1.48
N TYR A 175 9.45 13.90 -0.96
CA TYR A 175 9.65 13.36 0.38
C TYR A 175 10.26 14.40 1.30
N THR A 176 9.71 14.60 2.49
CA THR A 176 10.21 15.56 3.48
C THR A 176 10.25 14.88 4.85
N TRP A 177 11.45 14.60 5.33
CA TRP A 177 11.67 14.08 6.68
C TRP A 177 11.56 15.17 7.73
N LYS A 178 10.89 14.90 8.84
CA LYS A 178 10.65 15.84 9.93
C LYS A 178 10.87 15.17 11.28
N ASN A 179 11.40 15.94 12.24
CA ASN A 179 11.42 15.57 13.66
C ASN A 179 10.08 15.91 14.33
N GLU A 180 9.96 15.62 15.62
CA GLU A 180 8.75 15.89 16.41
C GLU A 180 8.45 17.39 16.57
N ASP A 181 9.46 18.25 16.45
CA ASP A 181 9.31 19.71 16.47
C ASP A 181 8.87 20.29 15.11
N GLY A 182 8.74 19.44 14.08
CA GLY A 182 8.36 19.82 12.72
C GLY A 182 9.51 20.37 11.87
N GLU A 183 10.73 20.31 12.36
CA GLU A 183 11.92 20.74 11.62
C GLU A 183 12.27 19.70 10.54
N THR A 184 12.70 20.19 9.38
CA THR A 184 13.17 19.32 8.29
C THR A 184 14.50 18.70 8.63
N ILE A 185 14.57 17.37 8.45
CA ILE A 185 15.76 16.55 8.68
C ILE A 185 16.24 16.01 7.34
N VAL A 186 17.55 15.99 7.15
CA VAL A 186 18.18 15.37 5.99
C VAL A 186 18.71 14.00 6.40
N PRO A 187 18.21 12.88 5.84
CA PRO A 187 18.81 11.55 6.03
C PRO A 187 20.28 11.54 5.59
N SER A 188 21.07 10.59 6.09
CA SER A 188 22.49 10.44 5.71
C SER A 188 22.65 10.12 4.23
N SER A 189 21.76 9.29 3.70
CA SER A 189 21.65 9.03 2.27
C SER A 189 20.20 9.06 1.83
N ALA A 190 19.98 9.53 0.60
CA ALA A 190 18.68 9.61 -0.04
C ALA A 190 18.84 9.46 -1.56
N THR A 191 17.99 8.67 -2.18
CA THR A 191 17.89 8.61 -3.63
C THR A 191 16.64 9.35 -4.11
N ALA A 192 16.65 9.81 -5.35
CA ALA A 192 15.51 10.53 -5.92
C ALA A 192 14.24 9.69 -5.99
N ASP A 193 14.36 8.37 -6.09
CA ASP A 193 13.29 7.40 -6.23
C ASP A 193 12.73 6.85 -4.90
N GLY A 194 13.09 7.47 -3.77
CA GLY A 194 12.43 7.21 -2.49
C GLY A 194 13.11 6.20 -1.57
N TRP A 195 14.44 6.01 -1.70
CA TRP A 195 15.24 5.25 -0.74
C TRP A 195 15.96 6.19 0.21
N PHE A 196 16.00 5.84 1.50
CA PHE A 196 16.60 6.65 2.56
C PHE A 196 17.34 5.79 3.56
N CYS A 197 18.37 6.36 4.20
CA CYS A 197 19.07 5.73 5.32
C CYS A 197 19.57 6.77 6.34
N PHE A 198 19.55 6.42 7.62
CA PHE A 198 20.15 7.16 8.73
C PHE A 198 21.40 6.41 9.20
N GLU A 199 22.59 6.83 8.75
CA GLU A 199 23.84 6.04 8.90
C GLU A 199 24.68 6.40 10.12
N THR A 200 24.41 7.56 10.78
CA THR A 200 25.28 8.05 11.84
C THR A 200 24.63 8.00 13.21
N ASP A 201 25.45 7.85 14.23
CA ASP A 201 25.06 7.84 15.65
C ASP A 201 24.34 9.12 16.10
N ASP A 202 24.45 10.21 15.35
CA ASP A 202 23.76 11.48 15.64
C ASP A 202 22.24 11.36 15.56
N PHE A 203 21.74 10.38 14.85
CA PHE A 203 20.31 10.07 14.75
C PHE A 203 19.81 9.15 15.86
N ALA A 204 20.71 8.48 16.57
CA ALA A 204 20.35 7.51 17.60
C ALA A 204 19.47 8.14 18.70
N GLY A 205 18.37 7.46 19.02
CA GLY A 205 17.38 7.88 20.02
C GLY A 205 16.41 8.97 19.57
N LYS A 206 16.61 9.53 18.39
CA LYS A 206 15.71 10.56 17.81
C LYS A 206 14.57 9.91 17.03
N THR A 207 13.47 10.65 16.92
CA THR A 207 12.24 10.21 16.27
C THR A 207 11.95 11.06 15.04
N PHE A 208 11.62 10.42 13.93
CA PHE A 208 11.37 11.05 12.64
C PHE A 208 10.15 10.45 11.94
N ARG A 209 9.59 11.20 11.00
CA ARG A 209 8.64 10.69 10.00
C ARG A 209 8.88 11.36 8.65
N CYS A 210 8.47 10.74 7.58
CA CYS A 210 8.47 11.29 6.24
C CYS A 210 7.07 11.76 5.87
N GLU A 211 6.94 13.01 5.41
CA GLU A 211 5.76 13.51 4.71
C GLU A 211 5.97 13.30 3.20
N LEU A 212 4.97 12.75 2.52
CA LEU A 212 4.96 12.51 1.09
C LEU A 212 3.88 13.40 0.43
N ARG A 213 4.25 14.07 -0.67
CA ARG A 213 3.37 14.88 -1.50
C ARG A 213 3.53 14.52 -2.97
N ASN A 214 2.40 14.40 -3.69
CA ASN A 214 2.42 14.12 -5.12
C ASN A 214 1.43 15.01 -5.86
N GLU A 215 1.86 15.58 -7.01
CA GLU A 215 1.02 16.48 -7.82
C GLU A 215 -0.16 15.77 -8.50
N SER A 216 -0.12 14.45 -8.68
CA SER A 216 -1.26 13.69 -9.18
C SER A 216 -2.43 13.68 -8.19
N TYR A 217 -2.12 13.81 -6.89
CA TYR A 217 -3.10 13.85 -5.81
C TYR A 217 -2.85 15.03 -4.85
N PRO A 218 -3.02 16.29 -5.30
CA PRO A 218 -2.62 17.47 -4.52
C PRO A 218 -3.41 17.69 -3.24
N LEU A 219 -4.57 17.06 -3.08
CA LEU A 219 -5.41 17.16 -1.87
C LEU A 219 -5.04 16.12 -0.80
N LEU A 220 -4.06 15.24 -1.07
CA LEU A 220 -3.62 14.20 -0.14
C LEU A 220 -2.17 14.46 0.28
N ALA A 221 -1.93 14.37 1.57
CA ALA A 221 -0.61 14.23 2.13
C ALA A 221 -0.53 12.88 2.85
N LEU A 222 0.44 12.08 2.50
CA LEU A 222 0.74 10.87 3.23
C LEU A 222 1.87 11.14 4.23
N ASN A 223 1.87 10.42 5.32
CA ASN A 223 2.98 10.40 6.26
C ASN A 223 3.37 8.95 6.53
N THR A 224 4.64 8.70 6.80
CA THR A 224 5.04 7.45 7.46
C THR A 224 4.59 7.46 8.91
N VAL A 225 4.61 6.32 9.56
CA VAL A 225 4.58 6.27 11.02
C VAL A 225 5.75 7.04 11.59
N TRP A 226 5.66 7.47 12.85
CA TRP A 226 6.82 7.94 13.59
C TRP A 226 7.76 6.78 13.87
N VAL A 227 9.04 6.94 13.57
CA VAL A 227 10.06 5.93 13.80
C VAL A 227 11.18 6.48 14.68
N LYS A 228 11.60 5.70 15.64
CA LYS A 228 12.78 5.97 16.47
C LYS A 228 14.00 5.32 15.85
N VAL A 229 15.03 6.08 15.60
CA VAL A 229 16.31 5.53 15.12
C VAL A 229 17.06 4.92 16.28
N VAL A 230 17.45 3.66 16.15
CA VAL A 230 18.13 2.89 17.20
C VAL A 230 19.46 2.31 16.73
N LYS A 231 20.39 2.06 17.64
CA LYS A 231 21.65 1.36 17.32
C LYS A 231 21.44 -0.12 17.12
N GLU A 232 20.55 -0.70 17.94
CA GLU A 232 20.09 -2.08 17.85
C GLU A 232 18.59 -2.09 18.17
N TYR A 233 17.84 -2.97 17.54
CA TYR A 233 16.41 -3.13 17.85
C TYR A 233 16.22 -3.53 19.30
N SER A 234 15.41 -2.79 20.06
CA SER A 234 15.19 -3.03 21.48
C SER A 234 14.21 -4.18 21.78
N GLY A 235 13.62 -4.74 20.77
CA GLY A 235 12.81 -5.95 20.85
C GLY A 235 13.70 -7.19 21.04
N THR A 236 14.29 -7.38 22.22
CA THR A 236 14.97 -8.63 22.59
C THR A 236 13.98 -9.74 22.92
N GLY A 237 13.06 -10.05 22.05
CA GLY A 237 12.81 -11.45 21.81
C GLY A 237 13.98 -11.89 20.94
N ILE A 238 14.78 -12.84 21.42
CA ILE A 238 15.46 -13.73 20.52
C ILE A 238 14.35 -14.34 19.66
N ARG A 239 13.93 -13.64 18.60
CA ARG A 239 13.57 -14.35 17.41
C ARG A 239 14.93 -14.96 17.02
N ASN A 240 15.14 -16.23 17.38
CA ASN A 240 15.62 -17.13 16.37
C ASN A 240 14.64 -16.90 15.21
N VAL A 241 14.85 -15.82 14.43
CA VAL A 241 14.71 -15.94 13.04
C VAL A 241 15.66 -17.10 12.77
N ASP A 242 15.11 -18.31 12.69
CA ASP A 242 15.59 -19.20 11.68
C ASP A 242 15.63 -18.27 10.48
N GLN A 243 16.78 -17.65 10.24
CA GLN A 243 17.16 -17.19 8.95
C GLN A 243 17.07 -18.48 8.15
N GLU A 244 15.89 -18.76 7.64
CA GLU A 244 15.81 -19.60 6.48
C GLU A 244 16.67 -18.85 5.47
N VAL A 245 17.95 -19.19 5.55
CA VAL A 245 18.98 -18.69 4.67
C VAL A 245 18.43 -18.99 3.30
N VAL A 246 18.13 -17.94 2.53
CA VAL A 246 17.77 -18.15 1.14
C VAL A 246 18.84 -19.04 0.55
N LYS A 247 18.48 -20.27 0.26
CA LYS A 247 19.38 -21.17 -0.42
C LYS A 247 19.44 -20.75 -1.89
N VAL A 248 20.54 -20.11 -2.23
CA VAL A 248 20.86 -19.73 -3.61
C VAL A 248 22.12 -20.47 -4.03
N GLY A 249 22.21 -20.87 -5.28
CA GLY A 249 23.39 -21.59 -5.76
C GLY A 249 23.38 -21.87 -7.26
N PRO A 250 24.50 -22.26 -7.80
CA PRO A 250 25.78 -22.50 -7.12
C PRO A 250 26.42 -21.21 -6.57
N ASN A 251 27.27 -21.33 -5.57
CA ASN A 251 28.07 -20.22 -5.07
C ASN A 251 29.52 -20.71 -4.85
N PRO A 252 30.47 -20.32 -5.66
CA PRO A 252 30.44 -19.31 -6.73
C PRO A 252 29.54 -19.71 -7.92
N ALA A 253 28.85 -18.71 -8.49
CA ALA A 253 27.97 -18.85 -9.67
C ALA A 253 28.68 -18.42 -10.95
N GLU A 254 28.36 -19.08 -12.07
CA GLU A 254 28.88 -18.71 -13.39
C GLU A 254 27.81 -17.91 -14.18
N ASN A 255 26.91 -18.56 -14.88
CA ASN A 255 25.92 -17.90 -15.74
C ASN A 255 24.51 -17.95 -15.16
N THR A 256 24.25 -18.84 -14.19
CA THR A 256 22.92 -19.07 -13.65
C THR A 256 22.95 -19.13 -12.13
N LEU A 257 22.00 -18.46 -11.50
CA LEU A 257 21.76 -18.52 -10.06
C LEU A 257 20.39 -19.14 -9.80
N ASN A 258 20.37 -20.27 -9.10
CA ASN A 258 19.13 -20.92 -8.70
C ASN A 258 18.68 -20.43 -7.31
N ILE A 259 17.38 -20.22 -7.17
CA ILE A 259 16.74 -19.88 -5.90
C ILE A 259 15.96 -21.11 -5.41
N TYR A 260 16.38 -21.68 -4.29
CA TYR A 260 15.78 -22.90 -3.71
C TYR A 260 14.73 -22.59 -2.63
N THR A 261 14.08 -21.43 -2.73
CA THR A 261 13.05 -20.96 -1.78
C THR A 261 11.69 -20.92 -2.49
N SER A 262 10.65 -21.39 -1.83
CA SER A 262 9.26 -21.34 -2.34
C SER A 262 8.63 -19.96 -2.10
N GLY A 263 7.64 -19.60 -2.93
CA GLY A 263 6.87 -18.35 -2.78
C GLY A 263 7.65 -17.09 -3.14
N VAL A 264 8.64 -17.18 -4.00
CA VAL A 264 9.43 -16.04 -4.49
C VAL A 264 8.56 -15.16 -5.40
N LYS A 265 8.47 -13.88 -5.08
CA LYS A 265 7.76 -12.85 -5.86
C LYS A 265 8.71 -12.03 -6.72
N ALA A 266 9.88 -11.71 -6.19
CA ALA A 266 10.89 -10.95 -6.92
C ALA A 266 12.31 -11.25 -6.40
N VAL A 267 13.31 -11.03 -7.25
CA VAL A 267 14.73 -11.11 -6.87
C VAL A 267 15.47 -9.89 -7.40
N ARG A 268 16.23 -9.24 -6.53
CA ARG A 268 17.10 -8.12 -6.87
C ARG A 268 18.54 -8.46 -6.54
N ILE A 269 19.45 -8.13 -7.45
CA ILE A 269 20.89 -8.37 -7.27
C ILE A 269 21.59 -7.02 -7.22
N TYR A 270 22.39 -6.82 -6.18
CA TYR A 270 23.10 -5.58 -5.93
C TYR A 270 24.61 -5.81 -5.98
N SER A 271 25.33 -4.86 -6.58
CA SER A 271 26.78 -4.79 -6.52
C SER A 271 27.27 -4.44 -5.11
N LEU A 272 28.59 -4.52 -4.88
CA LEU A 272 29.22 -4.07 -3.63
C LEU A 272 28.98 -2.57 -3.32
N THR A 273 28.72 -1.76 -4.35
CA THR A 273 28.44 -0.33 -4.21
C THR A 273 26.95 -0.06 -3.93
N GLY A 274 26.12 -1.10 -3.76
CA GLY A 274 24.69 -0.96 -3.53
C GLY A 274 23.85 -0.69 -4.78
N LEU A 275 24.46 -0.66 -5.97
CA LEU A 275 23.73 -0.49 -7.23
C LEU A 275 22.94 -1.75 -7.56
N CYS A 276 21.62 -1.63 -7.78
CA CYS A 276 20.81 -2.72 -8.30
C CYS A 276 21.20 -3.01 -9.76
N VAL A 277 21.82 -4.15 -9.98
CA VAL A 277 22.33 -4.56 -11.31
C VAL A 277 21.40 -5.53 -12.02
N LYS A 278 20.45 -6.14 -11.30
CA LYS A 278 19.40 -6.99 -11.89
C LYS A 278 18.17 -7.02 -11.00
N ASN A 279 16.99 -6.89 -11.63
CA ASN A 279 15.69 -7.01 -10.98
C ASN A 279 14.81 -7.96 -11.80
N VAL A 280 14.24 -8.98 -11.15
CA VAL A 280 13.40 -10.01 -11.79
C VAL A 280 12.11 -10.16 -10.98
N SER A 281 10.96 -9.85 -11.58
CA SER A 281 9.64 -9.89 -10.94
C SER A 281 8.86 -11.18 -11.18
N ASP A 282 9.08 -11.89 -12.27
CA ASP A 282 8.46 -13.20 -12.52
C ASP A 282 9.53 -14.28 -12.42
N VAL A 283 9.80 -14.72 -11.19
CA VAL A 283 10.92 -15.60 -10.90
C VAL A 283 10.57 -17.05 -11.21
N THR A 284 11.13 -17.56 -12.30
CA THR A 284 11.43 -18.99 -12.41
C THR A 284 12.58 -19.32 -11.47
N ASN A 285 12.70 -20.55 -11.00
CA ASN A 285 13.71 -20.97 -10.02
C ASN A 285 15.18 -20.72 -10.42
N ALA A 286 15.43 -20.19 -11.61
CA ALA A 286 16.75 -19.93 -12.16
C ALA A 286 16.82 -18.51 -12.76
N ILE A 287 17.85 -17.76 -12.40
CA ILE A 287 18.11 -16.40 -12.87
C ILE A 287 19.38 -16.41 -13.71
N ASP A 288 19.31 -15.92 -14.93
CA ASP A 288 20.48 -15.67 -15.75
C ASP A 288 21.25 -14.47 -15.21
N ILE A 289 22.52 -14.70 -14.87
CA ILE A 289 23.49 -13.70 -14.39
C ILE A 289 24.72 -13.60 -15.28
N SER A 290 24.66 -14.11 -16.52
CA SER A 290 25.78 -14.13 -17.45
C SER A 290 26.34 -12.73 -17.77
N GLU A 291 25.47 -11.71 -17.72
CA GLU A 291 25.81 -10.30 -17.97
C GLU A 291 26.59 -9.64 -16.83
N LEU A 292 26.57 -10.24 -15.62
CA LEU A 292 27.23 -9.65 -14.46
C LEU A 292 28.74 -9.91 -14.52
N ALA A 293 29.52 -8.87 -14.20
CA ALA A 293 30.96 -9.01 -14.06
C ALA A 293 31.33 -9.95 -12.89
N ALA A 294 32.53 -10.54 -12.94
CA ALA A 294 33.01 -11.32 -11.80
C ALA A 294 33.14 -10.43 -10.56
N GLY A 295 32.62 -10.91 -9.42
CA GLY A 295 32.62 -10.14 -8.18
C GLY A 295 31.66 -10.66 -7.11
N LEU A 296 31.61 -9.95 -5.97
CA LEU A 296 30.69 -10.22 -4.87
C LEU A 296 29.41 -9.44 -5.09
N TYR A 297 28.27 -10.11 -4.91
CA TYR A 297 26.93 -9.52 -5.04
C TYR A 297 26.06 -9.87 -3.84
N THR A 298 25.13 -8.98 -3.52
CA THR A 298 24.05 -9.22 -2.57
C THR A 298 22.76 -9.53 -3.34
N VAL A 299 22.13 -10.65 -3.02
CA VAL A 299 20.86 -11.10 -3.63
C VAL A 299 19.76 -10.94 -2.61
N LYS A 300 18.81 -10.07 -2.88
CA LYS A 300 17.59 -9.88 -2.10
C LYS A 300 16.45 -10.64 -2.76
N VAL A 301 15.80 -11.53 -2.01
CA VAL A 301 14.69 -12.37 -2.50
C VAL A 301 13.44 -11.99 -1.73
N LEU A 302 12.49 -11.37 -2.43
CA LEU A 302 11.16 -11.06 -1.87
C LEU A 302 10.29 -12.30 -1.95
N THR A 303 9.75 -12.72 -0.81
CA THR A 303 8.82 -13.87 -0.70
C THR A 303 7.48 -13.42 -0.10
N SER A 304 6.49 -14.31 -0.09
CA SER A 304 5.23 -14.08 0.63
C SER A 304 5.42 -13.85 2.14
N ASN A 305 6.56 -14.27 2.71
CA ASN A 305 6.87 -14.23 4.14
C ASN A 305 7.93 -13.15 4.49
N GLY A 306 8.20 -12.21 3.56
CA GLY A 306 9.16 -11.14 3.75
C GLY A 306 10.39 -11.23 2.84
N GLU A 307 11.29 -10.27 2.98
CA GLU A 307 12.55 -10.20 2.24
C GLU A 307 13.63 -11.07 2.91
N LYS A 308 14.39 -11.78 2.08
CA LYS A 308 15.51 -12.62 2.50
C LYS A 308 16.75 -12.25 1.71
N VAL A 309 17.92 -12.32 2.34
CA VAL A 309 19.19 -11.88 1.75
C VAL A 309 20.21 -13.01 1.69
N ALA A 310 20.92 -13.11 0.57
CA ALA A 310 22.08 -13.99 0.40
C ALA A 310 23.23 -13.23 -0.26
N LYS A 311 24.47 -13.69 -0.02
CA LYS A 311 25.65 -13.20 -0.74
C LYS A 311 26.15 -14.27 -1.71
N ILE A 312 26.50 -13.85 -2.91
CA ILE A 312 27.05 -14.74 -3.95
C ILE A 312 28.36 -14.20 -4.51
N ILE A 313 29.19 -15.10 -5.00
CA ILE A 313 30.38 -14.78 -5.77
C ILE A 313 30.07 -15.16 -7.24
N LYS A 314 30.11 -14.17 -8.15
CA LYS A 314 30.08 -14.38 -9.59
C LYS A 314 31.50 -14.63 -10.11
N LYS A 315 31.71 -15.71 -10.85
CA LYS A 315 32.95 -16.00 -11.60
C LYS A 315 32.97 -15.38 -12.99
#